data_a51848b7eddd95ae346e376b4d6ce5eb
#
_entry.id   a51848b7eddd95ae346e376b4d6ce5eb
#
_cell.length_a   1.000
_cell.length_b   1.000
_cell.length_c   1.000
_cell.angle_alpha   90.00
_cell.angle_beta   90.00
_cell.angle_gamma   90.00
#
_symmetry.space_group_name_H-M   'P 1'
#
loop_
_entity.id
_entity.type
_entity.pdbx_description
1 polymer ?
#
loop_
_entity_poly.entity_id
_entity_poly.type
_entity_poly.pdbx_seq_one_letter_code
_entity_poly.pdbx_strand_id
1 'polypeptide(L)'
;LVTTSPAQLSRLAPALPPAYLQGLLDLKSMGAVVMTLSLNQRLSEQGYYWYNIPKSAGFPFLAVVEHTNFVSPEHFGGDHILYCGDYLETDHEYFSLSQDELLARFLPALQRINPRFEPGWVKNAWLHRTAYAQPVPLVNHSRHIPAIQTPIPGLYFASMSQVYPWDRGTNFAVEIGRRAAGMMGEPT
;
A
#
# COMPACT_ATOMS: atom_id res chain seq x y z
N LEU A 1 -7.50 3.55 21.41
CA LEU A 1 -6.41 3.35 20.44
C LEU A 1 -6.88 3.76 19.06
N VAL A 2 -6.09 4.59 18.37
CA VAL A 2 -6.29 4.99 16.96
C VAL A 2 -5.21 4.31 16.11
N THR A 3 -5.62 3.65 15.01
CA THR A 3 -4.73 2.89 14.11
C THR A 3 -4.80 3.38 12.66
N THR A 4 -5.30 4.60 12.46
CA THR A 4 -5.45 5.22 11.15
C THR A 4 -4.16 5.89 10.66
N SER A 5 -4.22 6.60 9.52
CA SER A 5 -3.12 7.47 9.10
C SER A 5 -2.92 8.66 10.06
N PRO A 6 -1.71 9.24 10.13
CA PRO A 6 -1.46 10.46 10.91
C PRO A 6 -2.43 11.60 10.57
N ALA A 7 -2.69 11.84 9.29
CA ALA A 7 -3.64 12.86 8.83
C ALA A 7 -5.08 12.58 9.28
N GLN A 8 -5.47 11.30 9.41
CA GLN A 8 -6.79 10.96 9.92
C GLN A 8 -6.87 11.17 11.44
N LEU A 9 -5.80 10.84 12.19
CA LEU A 9 -5.75 11.13 13.62
C LEU A 9 -5.92 12.64 13.89
N SER A 10 -5.27 13.51 13.10
CA SER A 10 -5.39 14.96 13.28
C SER A 10 -6.82 15.46 13.10
N ARG A 11 -7.61 14.79 12.26
CA ARG A 11 -9.05 15.11 12.08
C ARG A 11 -9.93 14.56 13.20
N LEU A 12 -9.61 13.37 13.72
CA LEU A 12 -10.37 12.71 14.78
C LEU A 12 -10.14 13.32 16.16
N ALA A 13 -8.95 13.87 16.39
CA ALA A 13 -8.55 14.43 17.68
C ALA A 13 -7.99 15.85 17.53
N PRO A 14 -8.80 16.84 17.09
CA PRO A 14 -8.36 18.21 16.85
C PRO A 14 -7.94 18.94 18.15
N ALA A 15 -8.25 18.38 19.31
CA ALA A 15 -7.82 18.89 20.63
C ALA A 15 -6.38 18.54 20.98
N LEU A 16 -5.67 17.76 20.17
CA LEU A 16 -4.23 17.52 20.35
C LEU A 16 -3.46 18.85 20.25
N PRO A 17 -2.34 18.99 21.00
CA PRO A 17 -1.53 20.20 20.94
C PRO A 17 -1.09 20.52 19.51
N PRO A 18 -1.07 21.80 19.09
CA PRO A 18 -0.74 22.20 17.71
C PRO A 18 0.60 21.68 17.22
N ALA A 19 1.63 21.66 18.08
CA ALA A 19 2.94 21.12 17.70
C ALA A 19 2.90 19.59 17.43
N TYR A 20 2.07 18.84 18.16
CA TYR A 20 1.89 17.42 17.93
C TYR A 20 1.11 17.17 16.61
N LEU A 21 0.05 17.94 16.38
CA LEU A 21 -0.71 17.89 15.12
C LEU A 21 0.18 18.18 13.91
N GLN A 22 1.03 19.20 13.99
CA GLN A 22 1.97 19.52 12.92
C GLN A 22 2.94 18.37 12.69
N GLY A 23 3.50 17.79 13.75
CA GLY A 23 4.38 16.62 13.64
C GLY A 23 3.72 15.41 12.97
N LEU A 24 2.42 15.19 13.17
CA LEU A 24 1.68 14.15 12.46
C LEU A 24 1.54 14.47 10.96
N LEU A 25 1.27 15.73 10.60
CA LEU A 25 1.08 16.16 9.21
C LEU A 25 2.39 16.23 8.42
N ASP A 26 3.53 16.39 9.12
CA ASP A 26 4.86 16.38 8.51
C ASP A 26 5.36 14.95 8.14
N LEU A 27 4.68 13.91 8.63
CA LEU A 27 5.01 12.53 8.27
C LEU A 27 4.57 12.26 6.83
N LYS A 28 5.56 12.11 5.94
CA LYS A 28 5.32 11.88 4.53
C LYS A 28 4.83 10.45 4.28
N SER A 29 3.90 10.29 3.36
CA SER A 29 3.49 9.00 2.81
C SER A 29 3.15 9.13 1.33
N MET A 30 3.31 8.04 0.60
CA MET A 30 2.79 7.91 -0.76
C MET A 30 1.46 7.17 -0.74
N GLY A 31 0.61 7.47 -1.69
CA GLY A 31 -0.55 6.67 -2.00
C GLY A 31 -0.19 5.45 -2.82
N ALA A 32 -1.15 4.58 -3.08
CA ALA A 32 -1.01 3.46 -4.00
C ALA A 32 -2.22 3.37 -4.92
N VAL A 33 -1.94 2.98 -6.15
CA VAL A 33 -2.94 2.61 -7.14
C VAL A 33 -2.61 1.20 -7.61
N VAL A 34 -3.53 0.27 -7.40
CA VAL A 34 -3.35 -1.15 -7.73
C VAL A 34 -4.55 -1.63 -8.53
N MET A 35 -4.28 -2.22 -9.68
CA MET A 35 -5.27 -2.95 -10.45
C MET A 35 -5.09 -4.45 -10.20
N THR A 36 -6.16 -5.09 -9.75
CA THR A 36 -6.26 -6.55 -9.66
C THR A 36 -6.93 -7.05 -10.92
N LEU A 37 -6.33 -8.03 -11.57
CA LEU A 37 -6.88 -8.69 -12.75
C LEU A 37 -7.10 -10.17 -12.47
N SER A 38 -8.24 -10.70 -12.92
CA SER A 38 -8.50 -12.13 -13.03
C SER A 38 -8.31 -12.52 -14.51
N LEU A 39 -7.40 -13.46 -14.75
CA LEU A 39 -7.03 -13.93 -16.07
C LEU A 39 -7.47 -15.38 -16.26
N ASN A 40 -7.81 -15.76 -17.49
CA ASN A 40 -8.08 -17.16 -17.86
C ASN A 40 -6.82 -17.98 -18.15
N GLN A 41 -5.66 -17.31 -18.23
CA GLN A 41 -4.36 -17.94 -18.49
C GLN A 41 -3.28 -17.28 -17.60
N ARG A 42 -2.20 -18.04 -17.35
CA ARG A 42 -1.01 -17.54 -16.64
C ARG A 42 -0.27 -16.50 -17.49
N LEU A 43 0.12 -15.38 -16.87
CA LEU A 43 0.94 -14.36 -17.51
C LEU A 43 2.40 -14.81 -17.64
N SER A 44 2.99 -15.31 -16.57
CA SER A 44 4.40 -15.71 -16.50
C SER A 44 4.60 -17.11 -17.03
N GLU A 45 5.32 -17.26 -18.15
CA GLU A 45 5.69 -18.59 -18.68
C GLU A 45 6.61 -19.35 -17.72
N GLN A 46 7.49 -18.64 -17.02
CA GLN A 46 8.44 -19.19 -16.06
C GLN A 46 7.84 -19.39 -14.66
N GLY A 47 6.62 -18.92 -14.42
CA GLY A 47 5.97 -19.01 -13.13
C GLY A 47 6.51 -18.05 -12.07
N TYR A 48 7.07 -16.92 -12.48
CA TYR A 48 7.54 -15.91 -11.53
C TYR A 48 6.35 -15.32 -10.77
N TYR A 49 6.50 -15.26 -9.44
CA TYR A 49 5.51 -14.65 -8.55
C TYR A 49 5.56 -13.13 -8.62
N TRP A 50 6.77 -12.54 -8.71
CA TRP A 50 6.99 -11.10 -8.60
C TRP A 50 7.93 -10.58 -9.67
N TYR A 51 7.53 -9.50 -10.34
CA TYR A 51 8.35 -8.72 -11.25
C TYR A 51 8.56 -7.32 -10.67
N ASN A 52 9.81 -6.99 -10.34
CA ASN A 52 10.21 -5.61 -10.09
C ASN A 52 10.54 -4.94 -11.43
N ILE A 53 9.95 -3.79 -11.68
CA ILE A 53 10.09 -3.09 -12.94
C ILE A 53 10.78 -1.75 -12.68
N PRO A 54 12.02 -1.55 -13.17
CA PRO A 54 12.70 -0.29 -13.00
C PRO A 54 11.99 0.82 -13.78
N LYS A 55 11.95 2.03 -13.21
CA LYS A 55 11.30 3.20 -13.87
C LYS A 55 11.85 3.48 -15.27
N SER A 56 13.15 3.21 -15.49
CA SER A 56 13.80 3.37 -16.81
C SER A 56 13.23 2.44 -17.88
N ALA A 57 12.51 1.40 -17.53
CA ALA A 57 11.88 0.49 -18.48
C ALA A 57 10.59 1.06 -19.11
N GLY A 58 10.08 2.20 -18.60
CA GLY A 58 8.92 2.90 -19.16
C GLY A 58 7.63 2.08 -19.10
N PHE A 59 7.40 1.37 -17.99
CA PHE A 59 6.13 0.71 -17.71
C PHE A 59 5.21 1.66 -16.92
N PRO A 60 3.89 1.49 -17.02
CA PRO A 60 2.92 2.30 -16.30
C PRO A 60 2.69 1.83 -14.85
N PHE A 61 3.50 0.92 -14.35
CA PHE A 61 3.46 0.38 -12.98
C PHE A 61 4.87 -0.05 -12.54
N LEU A 62 5.09 -0.05 -11.23
CA LEU A 62 6.35 -0.39 -10.58
C LEU A 62 6.56 -1.91 -10.47
N ALA A 63 5.48 -2.65 -10.28
CA ALA A 63 5.52 -4.08 -10.06
C ALA A 63 4.32 -4.80 -10.67
N VAL A 64 4.56 -6.06 -11.02
CA VAL A 64 3.53 -7.06 -11.31
C VAL A 64 3.70 -8.24 -10.37
N VAL A 65 2.60 -8.64 -9.73
CA VAL A 65 2.58 -9.80 -8.84
C VAL A 65 1.56 -10.79 -9.37
N GLU A 66 2.01 -11.95 -9.83
CA GLU A 66 1.13 -13.03 -10.24
C GLU A 66 0.88 -13.95 -9.04
N HIS A 67 -0.15 -13.60 -8.26
CA HIS A 67 -0.46 -14.23 -6.97
C HIS A 67 -0.63 -15.74 -7.05
N THR A 68 -1.22 -16.21 -8.13
CA THR A 68 -1.49 -17.63 -8.35
C THR A 68 -0.29 -18.44 -8.82
N ASN A 69 0.89 -17.84 -8.93
CA ASN A 69 2.16 -18.58 -8.99
C ASN A 69 2.71 -18.96 -7.60
N PHE A 70 2.07 -18.44 -6.52
CA PHE A 70 2.37 -18.76 -5.13
C PHE A 70 1.21 -19.49 -4.43
N VAL A 71 -0.05 -19.10 -4.72
CA VAL A 71 -1.26 -19.74 -4.19
C VAL A 71 -2.01 -20.40 -5.35
N SER A 72 -2.51 -21.64 -5.16
CA SER A 72 -3.20 -22.38 -6.23
C SER A 72 -4.38 -21.59 -6.83
N PRO A 73 -4.51 -21.54 -8.16
CA PRO A 73 -5.67 -20.94 -8.83
C PRO A 73 -7.01 -21.55 -8.40
N GLU A 74 -7.02 -22.78 -7.90
CA GLU A 74 -8.23 -23.45 -7.40
C GLU A 74 -8.94 -22.65 -6.30
N HIS A 75 -8.19 -21.89 -5.48
CA HIS A 75 -8.76 -21.00 -4.47
C HIS A 75 -9.49 -19.79 -5.07
N PHE A 76 -9.32 -19.55 -6.37
CA PHE A 76 -9.87 -18.42 -7.12
C PHE A 76 -10.76 -18.89 -8.29
N GLY A 77 -11.37 -20.09 -8.17
CA GLY A 77 -12.24 -20.65 -9.20
C GLY A 77 -11.52 -21.03 -10.50
N GLY A 78 -10.20 -21.27 -10.43
CA GLY A 78 -9.35 -21.58 -11.58
C GLY A 78 -8.76 -20.35 -12.27
N ASP A 79 -9.09 -19.15 -11.81
CA ASP A 79 -8.56 -17.91 -12.39
C ASP A 79 -7.12 -17.62 -11.92
N HIS A 80 -6.34 -17.01 -12.80
CA HIS A 80 -5.02 -16.50 -12.46
C HIS A 80 -5.14 -15.04 -11.98
N ILE A 81 -4.66 -14.78 -10.77
CA ILE A 81 -4.78 -13.45 -10.13
C ILE A 81 -3.48 -12.67 -10.29
N LEU A 82 -3.61 -11.48 -10.85
CA LEU A 82 -2.51 -10.57 -11.12
C LEU A 82 -2.75 -9.22 -10.45
N TYR A 83 -1.72 -8.67 -9.82
CA TYR A 83 -1.72 -7.29 -9.33
C TYR A 83 -0.72 -6.47 -10.14
N CYS A 84 -1.17 -5.32 -10.64
CA CYS A 84 -0.33 -4.31 -11.28
C CYS A 84 -0.47 -3.00 -10.51
N GLY A 85 0.63 -2.43 -10.03
CA GLY A 85 0.50 -1.24 -9.22
C GLY A 85 1.77 -0.42 -9.05
N ASP A 86 1.57 0.75 -8.45
CA ASP A 86 2.64 1.69 -8.13
C ASP A 86 2.31 2.47 -6.84
N TYR A 87 3.37 2.99 -6.20
CA TYR A 87 3.29 4.00 -5.16
C TYR A 87 3.48 5.37 -5.79
N LEU A 88 2.51 6.25 -5.60
CA LEU A 88 2.40 7.51 -6.31
C LEU A 88 2.07 8.65 -5.34
N GLU A 89 2.49 9.86 -5.67
CA GLU A 89 1.97 11.05 -5.00
C GLU A 89 0.47 11.15 -5.24
N THR A 90 -0.28 11.67 -4.27
CA THR A 90 -1.75 11.62 -4.28
C THR A 90 -2.40 12.53 -5.32
N ASP A 91 -1.64 13.43 -5.92
CA ASP A 91 -2.03 14.29 -7.05
C ASP A 91 -1.76 13.66 -8.43
N HIS A 92 -1.18 12.45 -8.48
CA HIS A 92 -0.92 11.74 -9.72
C HIS A 92 -2.23 11.42 -10.46
N GLU A 93 -2.24 11.56 -11.80
CA GLU A 93 -3.42 11.35 -12.64
C GLU A 93 -4.16 10.01 -12.41
N TYR A 94 -3.42 8.94 -12.01
CA TYR A 94 -4.02 7.63 -11.76
C TYR A 94 -5.04 7.61 -10.61
N PHE A 95 -5.04 8.61 -9.74
CA PHE A 95 -6.05 8.75 -8.71
C PHE A 95 -7.40 9.23 -9.25
N SER A 96 -7.44 9.84 -10.45
CA SER A 96 -8.64 10.38 -11.09
C SER A 96 -9.13 9.57 -12.30
N LEU A 97 -8.28 8.77 -12.95
CA LEU A 97 -8.67 7.96 -14.11
C LEU A 97 -9.74 6.92 -13.73
N SER A 98 -10.65 6.62 -14.62
CA SER A 98 -11.55 5.48 -14.49
C SER A 98 -10.78 4.15 -14.53
N GLN A 99 -11.44 3.06 -14.13
CA GLN A 99 -10.86 1.72 -14.21
C GLN A 99 -10.54 1.35 -15.65
N ASP A 100 -11.42 1.65 -16.59
CA ASP A 100 -11.25 1.31 -18.00
C ASP A 100 -10.10 2.08 -18.65
N GLU A 101 -9.96 3.37 -18.33
CA GLU A 101 -8.83 4.18 -18.81
C GLU A 101 -7.49 3.66 -18.30
N LEU A 102 -7.43 3.27 -17.02
CA LEU A 102 -6.20 2.73 -16.45
C LEU A 102 -5.90 1.33 -16.98
N LEU A 103 -6.92 0.49 -17.13
CA LEU A 103 -6.78 -0.83 -17.73
C LEU A 103 -6.23 -0.71 -19.17
N ALA A 104 -6.79 0.19 -19.98
CA ALA A 104 -6.31 0.43 -21.35
C ALA A 104 -4.83 0.82 -21.41
N ARG A 105 -4.31 1.53 -20.39
CA ARG A 105 -2.88 1.85 -20.27
C ARG A 105 -2.03 0.64 -19.87
N PHE A 106 -2.57 -0.27 -19.04
CA PHE A 106 -1.81 -1.40 -18.49
C PHE A 106 -1.71 -2.58 -19.46
N LEU A 107 -2.74 -2.83 -20.25
CA LEU A 107 -2.78 -3.98 -21.19
C LEU A 107 -1.57 -4.07 -22.14
N PRO A 108 -1.15 -2.97 -22.84
CA PRO A 108 0.04 -3.02 -23.70
C PRO A 108 1.33 -3.34 -22.93
N ALA A 109 1.41 -2.94 -21.67
CA ALA A 109 2.57 -3.22 -20.83
C ALA A 109 2.63 -4.70 -20.41
N LEU A 110 1.49 -5.35 -20.18
CA LEU A 110 1.41 -6.80 -19.93
C LEU A 110 1.88 -7.60 -21.16
N GLN A 111 1.54 -7.14 -22.36
CA GLN A 111 2.01 -7.76 -23.61
C GLN A 111 3.53 -7.63 -23.78
N ARG A 112 4.16 -6.58 -23.22
CA ARG A 112 5.63 -6.48 -23.20
C ARG A 112 6.28 -7.49 -22.25
N ILE A 113 5.57 -7.95 -21.20
CA ILE A 113 6.05 -9.00 -20.30
C ILE A 113 5.89 -10.38 -20.94
N ASN A 114 4.71 -10.62 -21.51
CA ASN A 114 4.43 -11.85 -22.27
C ASN A 114 3.87 -11.48 -23.66
N PRO A 115 4.66 -11.66 -24.73
CA PRO A 115 4.22 -11.34 -26.09
C PRO A 115 2.96 -12.11 -26.56
N ARG A 116 2.63 -13.23 -25.91
CA ARG A 116 1.40 -13.98 -26.19
C ARG A 116 0.16 -13.46 -25.45
N PHE A 117 0.37 -12.53 -24.52
CA PHE A 117 -0.76 -11.95 -23.78
C PHE A 117 -1.70 -11.22 -24.73
N GLU A 118 -2.98 -11.49 -24.57
CA GLU A 118 -4.07 -10.83 -25.29
C GLU A 118 -5.07 -10.20 -24.31
N PRO A 119 -5.69 -9.06 -24.63
CA PRO A 119 -6.70 -8.45 -23.77
C PRO A 119 -7.84 -9.40 -23.39
N GLY A 120 -8.18 -10.35 -24.26
CA GLY A 120 -9.18 -11.40 -24.03
C GLY A 120 -8.82 -12.40 -22.91
N TRP A 121 -7.59 -12.36 -22.37
CA TRP A 121 -7.24 -13.15 -21.17
C TRP A 121 -7.84 -12.53 -19.90
N VAL A 122 -8.15 -11.24 -19.90
CA VAL A 122 -8.74 -10.56 -18.74
C VAL A 122 -10.23 -10.90 -18.66
N LYS A 123 -10.61 -11.59 -17.58
CA LYS A 123 -12.01 -11.90 -17.25
C LYS A 123 -12.65 -10.78 -16.45
N ASN A 124 -11.92 -10.28 -15.45
CA ASN A 124 -12.38 -9.20 -14.57
C ASN A 124 -11.21 -8.29 -14.19
N ALA A 125 -11.54 -7.05 -13.86
CA ALA A 125 -10.62 -6.06 -13.34
C ALA A 125 -11.24 -5.33 -12.13
N TRP A 126 -10.41 -5.01 -11.13
CA TRP A 126 -10.79 -4.20 -9.97
C TRP A 126 -9.70 -3.18 -9.71
N LEU A 127 -10.10 -1.95 -9.51
CA LEU A 127 -9.20 -0.83 -9.25
C LEU A 127 -9.29 -0.40 -7.80
N HIS A 128 -8.14 -0.43 -7.11
CA HIS A 128 -7.98 -0.02 -5.72
C HIS A 128 -7.07 1.18 -5.61
N ARG A 129 -7.48 2.17 -4.81
CA ARG A 129 -6.72 3.38 -4.53
C ARG A 129 -6.72 3.68 -3.04
N THR A 130 -5.58 4.13 -2.54
CA THR A 130 -5.50 4.68 -1.20
C THR A 130 -4.49 5.82 -1.17
N ALA A 131 -4.83 6.90 -0.49
CA ALA A 131 -3.93 8.05 -0.31
C ALA A 131 -2.84 7.80 0.74
N TYR A 132 -2.99 6.78 1.57
CA TYR A 132 -2.01 6.39 2.59
C TYR A 132 -1.66 4.91 2.45
N ALA A 133 -0.55 4.62 1.80
CA ALA A 133 -0.11 3.25 1.55
C ALA A 133 1.33 3.01 2.02
N GLN A 134 2.24 3.91 1.69
CA GLN A 134 3.67 3.76 1.96
C GLN A 134 4.19 4.96 2.74
N PRO A 135 4.46 4.83 4.05
CA PRO A 135 5.22 5.83 4.79
C PRO A 135 6.60 6.03 4.17
N VAL A 136 7.03 7.28 4.07
CA VAL A 136 8.33 7.65 3.50
C VAL A 136 9.21 8.21 4.62
N PRO A 137 10.14 7.41 5.18
CA PRO A 137 11.08 7.91 6.18
C PRO A 137 11.99 8.98 5.57
N LEU A 138 11.99 10.17 6.16
CA LEU A 138 12.89 11.26 5.78
C LEU A 138 14.19 11.18 6.57
N VAL A 139 15.16 12.04 6.23
CA VAL A 139 16.41 12.16 6.99
C VAL A 139 16.10 12.48 8.47
N ASN A 140 16.75 11.79 9.39
CA ASN A 140 16.50 11.88 10.83
C ASN A 140 15.08 11.47 11.27
N HIS A 141 14.41 10.60 10.54
CA HIS A 141 13.03 10.17 10.80
C HIS A 141 12.81 9.72 12.25
N SER A 142 13.77 9.02 12.85
CA SER A 142 13.70 8.56 14.25
C SER A 142 13.43 9.66 15.28
N ARG A 143 13.74 10.92 14.95
CA ARG A 143 13.49 12.08 15.83
C ARG A 143 12.09 12.66 15.68
N HIS A 144 11.36 12.24 14.64
CA HIS A 144 10.04 12.76 14.27
C HIS A 144 8.94 11.74 14.44
N ILE A 145 9.28 10.50 14.86
CA ILE A 145 8.30 9.44 15.10
C ILE A 145 7.45 9.81 16.32
N PRO A 146 6.13 9.96 16.20
CA PRO A 146 5.27 10.23 17.34
C PRO A 146 5.27 9.05 18.31
N ALA A 147 5.18 9.32 19.62
CA ALA A 147 4.99 8.28 20.61
C ALA A 147 3.64 7.58 20.45
N ILE A 148 3.55 6.32 20.88
CA ILE A 148 2.28 5.58 20.90
C ILE A 148 1.30 6.26 21.86
N GLN A 149 1.73 6.65 23.04
CA GLN A 149 0.93 7.47 23.96
C GLN A 149 0.91 8.90 23.46
N THR A 150 -0.28 9.43 23.19
CA THR A 150 -0.44 10.83 22.76
C THR A 150 -0.42 11.80 23.96
N PRO A 151 -0.30 13.13 23.72
CA PRO A 151 -0.44 14.11 24.79
C PRO A 151 -1.81 14.15 25.49
N ILE A 152 -2.84 13.52 24.92
CA ILE A 152 -4.16 13.40 25.55
C ILE A 152 -4.18 12.12 26.40
N PRO A 153 -4.40 12.20 27.72
CA PRO A 153 -4.50 11.02 28.58
C PRO A 153 -5.54 10.01 28.06
N GLY A 154 -5.18 8.73 28.04
CA GLY A 154 -6.04 7.64 27.54
C GLY A 154 -6.17 7.54 26.03
N LEU A 155 -5.55 8.44 25.24
CA LEU A 155 -5.50 8.36 23.80
C LEU A 155 -4.15 7.80 23.31
N TYR A 156 -4.19 6.73 22.55
CA TYR A 156 -3.03 6.05 21.98
C TYR A 156 -3.09 6.04 20.47
N PHE A 157 -1.94 6.15 19.82
CA PHE A 157 -1.80 6.13 18.37
C PHE A 157 -0.76 5.10 17.94
N ALA A 158 -1.16 4.15 17.10
CA ALA A 158 -0.27 3.14 16.54
C ALA A 158 -0.53 2.99 15.04
N SER A 159 0.45 3.33 14.22
CA SER A 159 0.35 3.24 12.77
C SER A 159 1.69 2.85 12.14
N MET A 160 1.65 2.47 10.86
CA MET A 160 2.86 2.07 10.14
C MET A 160 3.88 3.21 9.96
N SER A 161 3.48 4.48 10.10
CA SER A 161 4.41 5.62 10.13
C SER A 161 5.37 5.63 11.31
N GLN A 162 5.10 4.81 12.35
CA GLN A 162 5.97 4.67 13.53
C GLN A 162 6.93 3.48 13.42
N VAL A 163 6.84 2.69 12.35
CA VAL A 163 7.76 1.57 12.08
C VAL A 163 9.05 2.11 11.47
N TYR A 164 10.17 1.93 12.16
CA TYR A 164 11.50 2.39 11.74
C TYR A 164 12.58 1.62 12.52
N PRO A 165 13.73 1.27 11.95
CA PRO A 165 14.20 1.55 10.56
C PRO A 165 13.66 0.56 9.52
N TRP A 166 12.78 -0.32 9.92
CA TRP A 166 12.20 -1.36 9.07
C TRP A 166 11.15 -0.79 8.12
N ASP A 167 10.84 -1.53 7.07
CA ASP A 167 9.70 -1.24 6.21
C ASP A 167 8.40 -1.76 6.84
N ARG A 168 7.26 -1.29 6.34
CA ARG A 168 5.94 -1.77 6.77
C ARG A 168 5.77 -3.26 6.48
N GLY A 169 5.03 -3.94 7.33
CA GLY A 169 4.73 -5.36 7.18
C GLY A 169 3.79 -5.85 8.26
N THR A 170 3.11 -6.97 8.03
CA THR A 170 2.15 -7.56 8.98
C THR A 170 2.82 -7.88 10.31
N ASN A 171 4.06 -8.38 10.29
CA ASN A 171 4.84 -8.66 11.51
C ASN A 171 5.06 -7.39 12.36
N PHE A 172 5.38 -6.25 11.74
CA PHE A 172 5.55 -4.98 12.43
C PHE A 172 4.21 -4.38 12.90
N ALA A 173 3.12 -4.62 12.18
CA ALA A 173 1.77 -4.25 12.63
C ALA A 173 1.39 -5.02 13.90
N VAL A 174 1.70 -6.31 13.98
CA VAL A 174 1.51 -7.13 15.18
C VAL A 174 2.39 -6.63 16.32
N GLU A 175 3.65 -6.30 16.06
CA GLU A 175 4.59 -5.80 17.07
C GLU A 175 4.12 -4.47 17.66
N ILE A 176 3.80 -3.48 16.83
CA ILE A 176 3.33 -2.18 17.32
C ILE A 176 1.99 -2.30 18.06
N GLY A 177 1.12 -3.20 17.62
CA GLY A 177 -0.13 -3.53 18.31
C GLY A 177 0.10 -4.09 19.71
N ARG A 178 1.05 -5.01 19.88
CA ARG A 178 1.44 -5.56 21.19
C ARG A 178 2.00 -4.48 22.10
N ARG A 179 2.87 -3.60 21.59
CA ARG A 179 3.42 -2.47 22.35
C ARG A 179 2.32 -1.53 22.84
N ALA A 180 1.39 -1.18 21.96
CA ALA A 180 0.25 -0.33 22.32
C ALA A 180 -0.63 -0.98 23.39
N ALA A 181 -0.92 -2.28 23.27
CA ALA A 181 -1.71 -3.01 24.25
C ALA A 181 -1.03 -3.06 25.63
N GLY A 182 0.29 -3.26 25.68
CA GLY A 182 1.07 -3.22 26.92
C GLY A 182 0.94 -1.88 27.63
N MET A 183 1.11 -0.77 26.89
CA MET A 183 0.98 0.59 27.44
C MET A 183 -0.44 0.93 27.94
N MET A 184 -1.47 0.32 27.34
CA MET A 184 -2.87 0.54 27.76
C MET A 184 -3.25 -0.28 28.99
N GLY A 185 -2.54 -1.39 29.26
CA GLY A 185 -2.77 -2.26 30.42
C GLY A 185 -2.03 -1.85 31.68
N GLU A 186 -1.05 -0.93 31.61
CA GLU A 186 -0.37 -0.40 32.80
C GLU A 186 -1.26 0.66 33.48
N PRO A 187 -1.51 0.55 34.79
CA PRO A 187 -2.20 1.60 35.53
C PRO A 187 -1.39 2.90 35.47
N THR A 188 -2.02 3.97 35.03
CA THR A 188 -1.45 5.34 35.01
C THR A 188 -1.38 5.94 36.41
#